data_8e28a4bc5490b71e6e11263a2449cd3d
#
_entry.id   8e28a4bc5490b71e6e11263a2449cd3d
#
_cell.length_a   1.000
_cell.length_b   1.000
_cell.length_c   1.000
_cell.angle_alpha   90.00
_cell.angle_beta   90.00
_cell.angle_gamma   90.00
#
_symmetry.space_group_name_H-M   'P 1'
#
loop_
_entity.id
_entity.type
_entity.pdbx_description
1 polymer ?
#
loop_
_entity_poly.entity_id
_entity_poly.type
_entity_poly.pdbx_seq_one_letter_code
_entity_poly.pdbx_strand_id
1 'polypeptide(L)'
;MTILTDLWQLFFPRCCVLCGERLQKGEEHVCFRCLVTLPRTHLHLQRGNEIEKSLWGKLPVERASAFLFYAKGGDVRKLLFELKYYGNSDLGRFLGRWMASELLPSGFFNEIDCIVPVPLHVRKQKKRG
;
A
#
# COMPACT_ATOMS: atom_id res chain seq x y z
N MET A 1 -9.96 27.68 1.00
CA MET A 1 -8.65 27.43 1.60
C MET A 1 -8.37 28.60 2.51
N THR A 2 -8.24 28.34 3.79
CA THR A 2 -8.12 29.41 4.80
C THR A 2 -6.65 29.69 5.06
N ILE A 3 -6.28 30.97 5.16
CA ILE A 3 -4.93 31.47 5.49
C ILE A 3 -4.34 30.74 6.71
N LEU A 4 -5.20 30.33 7.64
CA LEU A 4 -4.85 29.56 8.84
C LEU A 4 -4.30 28.14 8.52
N THR A 5 -4.84 27.47 7.50
CA THR A 5 -4.33 26.15 7.09
C THR A 5 -2.99 26.25 6.40
N ASP A 6 -2.77 27.33 5.64
CA ASP A 6 -1.49 27.56 4.97
C ASP A 6 -0.40 27.96 5.99
N LEU A 7 -0.76 28.76 7.01
CA LEU A 7 0.15 29.10 8.11
C LEU A 7 0.51 27.89 8.97
N TRP A 8 -0.47 26.99 9.26
CA TRP A 8 -0.23 25.77 9.99
C TRP A 8 0.70 24.81 9.23
N GLN A 9 0.53 24.71 7.91
CA GLN A 9 1.40 23.90 7.04
C GLN A 9 2.83 24.46 6.91
N LEU A 10 3.05 25.74 7.23
CA LEU A 10 4.39 26.32 7.28
C LEU A 10 5.18 25.78 8.48
N PHE A 11 4.51 25.62 9.64
CA PHE A 11 5.13 25.10 10.87
C PHE A 11 5.14 23.59 10.97
N PHE A 12 4.14 22.91 10.37
CA PHE A 12 3.99 21.48 10.37
C PHE A 12 3.78 20.94 8.94
N PRO A 13 4.82 20.97 8.10
CA PRO A 13 4.71 20.50 6.73
C PRO A 13 4.43 19.00 6.71
N ARG A 14 3.53 18.58 5.83
CA ARG A 14 3.36 17.15 5.53
C ARG A 14 4.59 16.68 4.77
N CYS A 15 5.26 15.65 5.29
CA CYS A 15 6.47 15.12 4.69
C CYS A 15 6.21 13.71 4.13
N CYS A 16 6.93 13.37 3.07
CA CYS A 16 6.92 12.06 2.47
C CYS A 16 7.48 11.02 3.47
N VAL A 17 6.75 9.94 3.72
CA VAL A 17 7.14 8.88 4.66
C VAL A 17 8.41 8.11 4.22
N LEU A 18 8.81 8.23 2.97
CA LEU A 18 9.98 7.55 2.43
C LEU A 18 11.24 8.42 2.43
N CYS A 19 11.18 9.62 1.88
CA CYS A 19 12.35 10.49 1.73
C CYS A 19 12.37 11.67 2.70
N GLY A 20 11.29 11.95 3.45
CA GLY A 20 11.20 13.06 4.37
C GLY A 20 11.00 14.43 3.71
N GLU A 21 11.02 14.54 2.38
CA GLU A 21 10.78 15.80 1.69
C GLU A 21 9.33 16.28 1.85
N ARG A 22 9.14 17.59 1.81
CA ARG A 22 7.81 18.21 1.89
C ARG A 22 6.94 17.73 0.73
N LEU A 23 5.74 17.28 1.05
CA LEU A 23 4.72 16.88 0.06
C LEU A 23 4.18 18.11 -0.66
N GLN A 24 4.01 17.99 -1.95
CA GLN A 24 3.40 19.01 -2.79
C GLN A 24 1.88 18.90 -2.79
N LYS A 25 1.23 19.90 -3.40
CA LYS A 25 -0.22 19.89 -3.56
C LYS A 25 -0.65 18.69 -4.42
N GLY A 26 -1.54 17.87 -3.89
CA GLY A 26 -1.99 16.65 -4.54
C GLY A 26 -1.25 15.37 -4.10
N GLU A 27 -0.14 15.51 -3.37
CA GLU A 27 0.54 14.37 -2.74
C GLU A 27 -0.01 14.13 -1.33
N GLU A 28 -0.20 12.86 -0.94
CA GLU A 28 -0.80 12.54 0.36
C GLU A 28 0.25 12.06 1.37
N HIS A 29 0.79 10.88 1.22
CA HIS A 29 1.74 10.24 2.17
C HIS A 29 3.10 9.99 1.56
N VAL A 30 3.15 9.80 0.25
CA VAL A 30 4.36 9.51 -0.53
C VAL A 30 4.43 10.50 -1.67
N CYS A 31 5.59 11.15 -1.86
CA CYS A 31 5.77 12.05 -2.98
C CYS A 31 5.82 11.28 -4.31
N PHE A 32 5.48 11.95 -5.39
CA PHE A 32 5.43 11.35 -6.72
C PHE A 32 6.75 10.66 -7.11
N ARG A 33 7.88 11.28 -6.81
CA ARG A 33 9.20 10.70 -7.09
C ARG A 33 9.39 9.33 -6.40
N CYS A 34 9.07 9.25 -5.11
CA CYS A 34 9.15 7.99 -4.37
C CYS A 34 8.12 6.96 -4.85
N LEU A 35 6.91 7.41 -5.19
CA LEU A 35 5.84 6.53 -5.68
C LEU A 35 6.23 5.83 -6.98
N VAL A 36 6.86 6.54 -7.90
CA VAL A 36 7.33 5.98 -9.19
C VAL A 36 8.48 4.98 -9.02
N THR A 37 9.33 5.20 -8.01
CA THR A 37 10.48 4.31 -7.75
C THR A 37 10.15 3.05 -6.94
N LEU A 38 8.94 2.97 -6.36
CA LEU A 38 8.53 1.77 -5.63
C LEU A 38 8.47 0.55 -6.56
N PRO A 39 9.04 -0.59 -6.15
CA PRO A 39 9.16 -1.79 -6.98
C PRO A 39 7.82 -2.51 -7.10
N ARG A 40 7.02 -2.17 -8.10
CA ARG A 40 5.75 -2.84 -8.41
C ARG A 40 6.00 -4.17 -9.09
N THR A 41 5.21 -5.18 -8.76
CA THR A 41 5.38 -6.54 -9.32
C THR A 41 4.68 -6.73 -10.66
N HIS A 42 3.53 -6.07 -10.85
CA HIS A 42 2.63 -6.27 -11.99
C HIS A 42 2.17 -7.73 -12.20
N LEU A 43 2.33 -8.59 -11.19
CA LEU A 43 1.97 -10.02 -11.27
C LEU A 43 0.47 -10.25 -11.49
N HIS A 44 -0.37 -9.28 -11.12
CA HIS A 44 -1.81 -9.34 -11.36
C HIS A 44 -2.18 -9.37 -12.85
N LEU A 45 -1.30 -8.92 -13.73
CA LEU A 45 -1.49 -8.97 -15.18
C LEU A 45 -1.19 -10.34 -15.80
N GLN A 46 -0.52 -11.22 -15.03
CA GLN A 46 -0.04 -12.52 -15.53
C GLN A 46 -0.79 -13.66 -14.84
N ARG A 47 -1.49 -14.49 -15.61
CA ARG A 47 -1.98 -15.79 -15.13
C ARG A 47 -0.83 -16.79 -15.10
N GLY A 48 -0.80 -17.64 -14.08
CA GLY A 48 0.30 -18.59 -13.88
C GLY A 48 1.59 -17.91 -13.46
N ASN A 49 1.49 -16.80 -12.72
CA ASN A 49 2.64 -16.11 -12.16
C ASN A 49 3.36 -16.94 -11.08
N GLU A 50 4.53 -16.52 -10.65
CA GLU A 50 5.35 -17.25 -9.68
C GLU A 50 4.67 -17.49 -8.33
N ILE A 51 3.79 -16.56 -7.89
CA ILE A 51 3.04 -16.71 -6.64
C ILE A 51 1.98 -17.79 -6.80
N GLU A 52 1.20 -17.76 -7.88
CA GLU A 52 0.21 -18.79 -8.19
C GLU A 52 0.87 -20.17 -8.26
N LYS A 53 1.99 -20.29 -8.99
CA LYS A 53 2.76 -21.55 -9.09
C LYS A 53 3.23 -22.06 -7.72
N SER A 54 3.64 -21.19 -6.83
CA SER A 54 4.08 -21.57 -5.48
C SER A 54 2.96 -22.14 -4.60
N LEU A 55 1.71 -21.81 -4.93
CA LEU A 55 0.50 -22.26 -4.21
C LEU A 55 -0.14 -23.49 -4.86
N TRP A 56 0.16 -23.80 -6.12
CA TRP A 56 -0.43 -24.93 -6.82
C TRP A 56 -0.15 -26.26 -6.09
N GLY A 57 -1.19 -27.07 -5.99
CA GLY A 57 -1.16 -28.33 -5.27
C GLY A 57 -1.21 -28.23 -3.74
N LYS A 58 -1.13 -27.00 -3.19
CA LYS A 58 -1.25 -26.75 -1.75
C LYS A 58 -2.61 -26.15 -1.38
N LEU A 59 -3.10 -25.23 -2.21
CA LEU A 59 -4.36 -24.52 -2.01
C LEU A 59 -5.12 -24.42 -3.33
N PRO A 60 -6.46 -24.53 -3.32
CA PRO A 60 -7.30 -24.29 -4.48
C PRO A 60 -7.41 -22.76 -4.74
N VAL A 61 -6.34 -22.15 -5.21
CA VAL A 61 -6.26 -20.72 -5.51
C VAL A 61 -6.43 -20.50 -7.00
N GLU A 62 -7.41 -19.70 -7.38
CA GLU A 62 -7.62 -19.35 -8.77
C GLU A 62 -6.65 -18.27 -9.25
N ARG A 63 -6.44 -17.24 -8.42
CA ARG A 63 -5.50 -16.16 -8.68
C ARG A 63 -4.75 -15.73 -7.42
N ALA A 64 -3.49 -15.37 -7.59
CA ALA A 64 -2.70 -14.78 -6.53
C ALA A 64 -1.78 -13.68 -7.09
N SER A 65 -1.56 -12.64 -6.30
CA SER A 65 -0.66 -11.55 -6.67
C SER A 65 -0.05 -10.91 -5.42
N ALA A 66 1.06 -10.22 -5.62
CA ALA A 66 1.63 -9.27 -4.68
C ALA A 66 1.74 -7.91 -5.37
N PHE A 67 1.56 -6.84 -4.63
CA PHE A 67 1.58 -5.49 -5.21
C PHE A 67 2.99 -4.92 -5.35
N LEU A 68 3.81 -5.09 -4.31
CA LEU A 68 5.17 -4.58 -4.24
C LEU A 68 6.17 -5.69 -3.92
N PHE A 69 7.36 -5.61 -4.50
CA PHE A 69 8.49 -6.44 -4.08
C PHE A 69 9.04 -5.97 -2.74
N TYR A 70 9.27 -6.89 -1.82
CA TYR A 70 9.91 -6.61 -0.55
C TYR A 70 11.41 -6.87 -0.61
N ALA A 71 12.21 -5.86 -0.23
CA ALA A 71 13.64 -6.00 -0.01
C ALA A 71 14.01 -5.54 1.40
N LYS A 72 14.96 -6.24 2.05
CA LYS A 72 15.50 -5.81 3.34
C LYS A 72 16.20 -4.45 3.17
N GLY A 73 15.81 -3.46 4.00
CA GLY A 73 16.37 -2.10 3.91
C GLY A 73 15.74 -1.19 2.86
N GLY A 74 14.86 -1.71 1.98
CA GLY A 74 14.19 -0.92 0.95
C GLY A 74 13.02 -0.08 1.45
N ASP A 75 12.52 0.77 0.57
CA ASP A 75 11.41 1.70 0.88
C ASP A 75 10.09 0.99 1.22
N VAL A 76 9.82 -0.17 0.63
CA VAL A 76 8.65 -0.99 0.97
C VAL A 76 8.69 -1.39 2.45
N ARG A 77 9.87 -1.68 3.00
CA ARG A 77 10.02 -1.95 4.44
C ARG A 77 9.62 -0.74 5.27
N LYS A 78 10.01 0.48 4.89
CA LYS A 78 9.62 1.72 5.59
C LYS A 78 8.11 1.88 5.61
N LEU A 79 7.43 1.71 4.46
CA LEU A 79 5.96 1.75 4.37
C LEU A 79 5.30 0.74 5.31
N LEU A 80 5.81 -0.49 5.36
CA LEU A 80 5.28 -1.53 6.23
C LEU A 80 5.51 -1.23 7.72
N PHE A 81 6.62 -0.57 8.07
CA PHE A 81 6.88 -0.13 9.44
C PHE A 81 5.91 0.99 9.87
N GLU A 82 5.67 1.98 9.01
CA GLU A 82 4.68 3.03 9.24
C GLU A 82 3.29 2.44 9.52
N LEU A 83 2.85 1.50 8.67
CA LEU A 83 1.57 0.82 8.84
C LEU A 83 1.49 -0.02 10.12
N LYS A 84 2.57 -0.74 10.46
CA LYS A 84 2.51 -1.74 11.54
C LYS A 84 2.77 -1.15 12.92
N TYR A 85 3.58 -0.12 13.03
CA TYR A 85 4.11 0.34 14.31
C TYR A 85 3.70 1.77 14.68
N TYR A 86 3.39 2.61 13.69
CA TYR A 86 2.99 4.00 13.95
C TYR A 86 1.49 4.24 13.79
N GLY A 87 0.70 3.19 13.53
CA GLY A 87 -0.76 3.29 13.46
C GLY A 87 -1.27 4.20 12.34
N ASN A 88 -0.48 4.38 11.27
CA ASN A 88 -0.85 5.25 10.16
C ASN A 88 -1.87 4.58 9.23
N SER A 89 -3.13 4.54 9.69
CA SER A 89 -4.24 3.94 8.94
C SER A 89 -4.52 4.66 7.62
N ASP A 90 -4.26 5.96 7.55
CA ASP A 90 -4.50 6.77 6.34
C ASP A 90 -3.49 6.40 5.24
N LEU A 91 -2.24 6.10 5.61
CA LEU A 91 -1.28 5.49 4.68
C LEU A 91 -1.79 4.15 4.15
N GLY A 92 -2.41 3.33 5.01
CA GLY A 92 -3.03 2.07 4.59
C GLY A 92 -4.14 2.27 3.57
N ARG A 93 -5.02 3.24 3.80
CA ARG A 93 -6.08 3.60 2.83
C ARG A 93 -5.50 4.12 1.52
N PHE A 94 -4.46 4.95 1.58
CA PHE A 94 -3.76 5.45 0.40
C PHE A 94 -3.19 4.30 -0.43
N LEU A 95 -2.43 3.39 0.18
CA LEU A 95 -1.84 2.24 -0.50
C LEU A 95 -2.91 1.28 -1.05
N GLY A 96 -4.01 1.08 -0.31
CA GLY A 96 -5.14 0.28 -0.77
C GLY A 96 -5.83 0.88 -2.00
N ARG A 97 -6.07 2.19 -2.01
CA ARG A 97 -6.62 2.89 -3.19
C ARG A 97 -5.69 2.78 -4.39
N TRP A 98 -4.39 2.98 -4.17
CA TRP A 98 -3.40 2.85 -5.24
C TRP A 98 -3.36 1.43 -5.81
N MET A 99 -3.29 0.42 -4.95
CA MET A 99 -3.38 -0.99 -5.37
C MET A 99 -4.67 -1.27 -6.16
N ALA A 100 -5.82 -0.81 -5.65
CA ALA A 100 -7.10 -1.00 -6.32
C ALA A 100 -7.14 -0.32 -7.70
N SER A 101 -6.57 0.88 -7.84
CA SER A 101 -6.52 1.58 -9.14
C SER A 101 -5.74 0.82 -10.22
N GLU A 102 -4.79 -0.03 -9.84
CA GLU A 102 -4.04 -0.88 -10.77
C GLU A 102 -4.74 -2.23 -11.03
N LEU A 103 -5.33 -2.83 -10.00
CA LEU A 103 -5.93 -4.16 -10.11
C LEU A 103 -7.32 -4.15 -10.73
N LEU A 104 -8.13 -3.12 -10.50
CA LEU A 104 -9.50 -3.04 -11.03
C LEU A 104 -9.55 -3.09 -12.57
N PRO A 105 -8.74 -2.30 -13.31
CA PRO A 105 -8.78 -2.34 -14.77
C PRO A 105 -8.29 -3.66 -15.37
N SER A 106 -7.50 -4.44 -14.62
CA SER A 106 -6.95 -5.72 -15.09
C SER A 106 -7.96 -6.88 -15.04
N GLY A 107 -9.14 -6.65 -14.47
CA GLY A 107 -10.12 -7.71 -14.24
C GLY A 107 -9.72 -8.70 -13.15
N PHE A 108 -8.73 -8.37 -12.31
CA PHE A 108 -8.26 -9.26 -11.23
C PHE A 108 -9.37 -9.60 -10.24
N PHE A 109 -10.31 -8.69 -10.02
CA PHE A 109 -11.44 -8.85 -9.10
C PHE A 109 -12.73 -9.32 -9.76
N ASN A 110 -12.69 -9.68 -11.06
CA ASN A 110 -13.88 -10.21 -11.71
C ASN A 110 -14.33 -11.51 -11.02
N GLU A 111 -15.64 -11.67 -10.86
CA GLU A 111 -16.26 -12.85 -10.24
C GLU A 111 -15.92 -13.03 -8.74
N ILE A 112 -15.47 -11.99 -8.06
CA ILE A 112 -15.25 -11.99 -6.61
C ILE A 112 -16.52 -11.45 -5.93
N ASP A 113 -17.13 -12.24 -5.05
CA ASP A 113 -18.33 -11.88 -4.31
C ASP A 113 -18.01 -11.09 -3.03
N CYS A 114 -16.89 -11.37 -2.40
CA CYS A 114 -16.49 -10.68 -1.18
C CYS A 114 -14.97 -10.60 -1.00
N ILE A 115 -14.53 -9.62 -0.22
CA ILE A 115 -13.14 -9.45 0.21
C ILE A 115 -13.04 -9.73 1.69
N VAL A 116 -12.21 -10.69 2.06
CA VAL A 116 -12.00 -11.10 3.45
C VAL A 116 -10.58 -10.71 3.88
N PRO A 117 -10.42 -9.81 4.85
CA PRO A 117 -9.11 -9.48 5.37
C PRO A 117 -8.54 -10.63 6.21
N VAL A 118 -7.21 -10.77 6.22
CA VAL A 118 -6.55 -11.69 7.15
C VAL A 118 -6.78 -11.20 8.58
N PRO A 119 -7.42 -12.00 9.45
CA PRO A 119 -7.76 -11.57 10.81
C PRO A 119 -6.49 -11.35 11.65
N LEU A 120 -6.50 -10.26 12.40
CA LEU A 120 -5.45 -9.98 13.37
C LEU A 120 -5.88 -10.44 14.77
N HIS A 121 -4.94 -10.96 15.54
CA HIS A 121 -5.19 -11.21 16.95
C HIS A 121 -5.57 -9.91 17.68
N VAL A 122 -6.56 -9.95 18.57
CA VAL A 122 -7.15 -8.79 19.25
C VAL A 122 -6.12 -7.80 19.83
N ARG A 123 -5.04 -8.30 20.45
CA ARG A 123 -3.96 -7.45 20.97
C ARG A 123 -3.24 -6.67 19.86
N LYS A 124 -3.02 -7.30 18.72
CA LYS A 124 -2.38 -6.65 17.56
C LYS A 124 -3.31 -5.64 16.92
N GLN A 125 -4.60 -5.93 16.86
CA GLN A 125 -5.60 -5.02 16.34
C GLN A 125 -5.70 -3.75 17.17
N LYS A 126 -5.77 -3.87 18.52
CA LYS A 126 -5.75 -2.72 19.44
C LYS A 126 -4.50 -1.85 19.32
N LYS A 127 -3.34 -2.45 19.00
CA LYS A 127 -2.07 -1.73 18.86
C LYS A 127 -1.91 -1.06 17.49
N ARG A 128 -2.57 -1.59 16.45
CA ARG A 128 -2.39 -1.11 15.06
C ARG A 128 -3.51 -0.20 14.57
N GLY A 129 -4.65 -0.21 15.22
CA GLY A 129 -5.84 0.48 14.78
C GLY A 129 -6.73 -0.38 13.89
#